data_5b0bddf0596e315be75dfb97ffaeab62
#
_entry.id   5b0bddf0596e315be75dfb97ffaeab62
#
_cell.length_a   1.000
_cell.length_b   1.000
_cell.length_c   1.000
_cell.angle_alpha   90.00
_cell.angle_beta   90.00
_cell.angle_gamma   90.00
#
_symmetry.space_group_name_H-M   'P 1'
#
loop_
_entity.id
_entity.type
_entity.pdbx_description
1 polymer ?
#
loop_
_entity_poly.entity_id
_entity_poly.type
_entity_poly.pdbx_seq_one_letter_code
_entity_poly.pdbx_strand_id
1 'polypeptide(L)'
;MCRLLLPTLNSSCAARFRVPACTRAAIAYLSRMTSLKSRAAADAFQGDLFGAPVSLPPMPEGFSYQQDLIACDEEHELVRHIQGLPFKPFDFHGHLANRQVVGFGLRYDYERRQVVEAPPIPDFLLPLRAKVAAVARIPAAEFAQVLINEYRPGAGIGWHRDKPHFEVVAGVSLLAPCSFRLRRKNGAAWDRETIEVEPRSLYLMAGPARNEWEHSIPPVERHRYSVTLRTMRTL
;
A
#
# COMPACT_ATOMS: atom_id res chain seq x y z
N MET A 1 66.36 5.50 -8.54
CA MET A 1 66.83 4.27 -7.88
C MET A 1 66.08 4.06 -6.60
N CYS A 2 65.43 2.99 -6.45
CA CYS A 2 64.87 2.16 -5.36
C CYS A 2 63.42 1.80 -5.64
N ARG A 3 63.25 0.76 -6.25
CA ARG A 3 62.83 -0.64 -5.99
C ARG A 3 61.47 -0.77 -5.26
N LEU A 4 60.52 -1.30 -6.08
CA LEU A 4 59.35 -2.11 -5.72
C LEU A 4 59.55 -3.07 -4.55
N LEU A 5 58.51 -3.23 -3.74
CA LEU A 5 58.15 -4.51 -3.10
C LEU A 5 56.63 -4.58 -2.89
N LEU A 6 56.05 -5.49 -3.62
CA LEU A 6 54.71 -6.08 -3.34
C LEU A 6 54.87 -7.14 -2.22
N PRO A 7 53.87 -7.34 -1.41
CA PRO A 7 53.63 -8.68 -0.86
C PRO A 7 52.32 -9.29 -1.32
N THR A 8 52.49 -10.48 -1.76
CA THR A 8 51.73 -11.68 -2.05
C THR A 8 50.41 -11.86 -1.29
N LEU A 9 49.45 -12.35 -2.08
CA LEU A 9 48.22 -13.06 -1.70
C LEU A 9 48.48 -14.14 -0.65
N ASN A 10 47.62 -14.22 0.37
CA ASN A 10 47.35 -15.48 1.02
C ASN A 10 45.86 -15.69 1.25
N SER A 11 45.44 -16.83 0.80
CA SER A 11 44.09 -17.37 0.74
C SER A 11 43.62 -17.86 2.12
N SER A 12 42.32 -18.09 2.18
CA SER A 12 41.60 -19.01 3.08
C SER A 12 41.03 -18.45 4.36
N CYS A 13 39.73 -18.18 4.34
CA CYS A 13 38.87 -18.51 5.47
C CYS A 13 37.42 -18.76 4.97
N ALA A 14 37.18 -20.03 4.63
CA ALA A 14 35.85 -20.56 4.40
C ALA A 14 35.21 -20.90 5.76
N ALA A 15 34.32 -20.04 6.24
CA ALA A 15 33.50 -20.36 7.41
C ALA A 15 32.32 -21.24 6.97
N ARG A 16 32.41 -22.52 7.28
CA ARG A 16 31.32 -23.49 7.13
C ARG A 16 30.28 -23.27 8.24
N PHE A 17 29.12 -22.80 7.89
CA PHE A 17 27.94 -22.87 8.76
C PHE A 17 27.40 -24.30 8.76
N ARG A 18 27.50 -24.96 9.92
CA ARG A 18 26.86 -26.26 10.20
C ARG A 18 25.39 -26.03 10.53
N VAL A 19 24.50 -26.66 9.76
CA VAL A 19 23.06 -26.79 10.08
C VAL A 19 22.96 -28.01 11.05
N PRO A 20 22.29 -27.90 12.22
CA PRO A 20 22.05 -29.03 13.09
C PRO A 20 20.95 -29.93 12.49
N ALA A 21 21.30 -31.22 12.36
CA ALA A 21 20.38 -32.28 12.03
C ALA A 21 19.42 -32.50 13.20
N CYS A 22 18.13 -32.37 12.97
CA CYS A 22 17.11 -32.83 13.91
C CYS A 22 16.67 -34.25 13.56
N THR A 23 16.78 -35.05 14.52
CA THR A 23 16.71 -36.50 14.67
C THR A 23 15.42 -37.12 14.12
N ARG A 24 15.64 -38.29 13.50
CA ARG A 24 14.67 -39.36 13.25
C ARG A 24 14.16 -39.93 14.58
N ALA A 25 12.86 -39.87 14.82
CA ALA A 25 12.14 -40.81 15.67
C ALA A 25 10.63 -40.62 15.48
N ALA A 26 9.99 -41.47 14.70
CA ALA A 26 8.59 -41.90 14.86
C ALA A 26 8.16 -42.72 13.61
N ILE A 27 8.74 -43.88 13.44
CA ILE A 27 8.10 -44.98 12.66
C ILE A 27 7.85 -46.09 13.66
N ALA A 28 6.62 -46.26 14.06
CA ALA A 28 5.96 -47.49 14.52
C ALA A 28 4.74 -47.16 15.37
N TYR A 29 3.60 -46.94 14.74
CA TYR A 29 2.30 -47.31 15.33
C TYR A 29 1.21 -47.18 14.24
N LEU A 30 1.14 -48.15 13.34
CA LEU A 30 -0.03 -48.37 12.49
C LEU A 30 -0.02 -49.82 12.03
N SER A 31 -0.64 -50.65 12.82
CA SER A 31 -1.19 -51.92 12.33
C SER A 31 -2.35 -52.32 13.24
N ARG A 32 -3.51 -52.26 12.68
CA ARG A 32 -4.81 -52.86 13.00
C ARG A 32 -5.91 -51.83 13.19
N MET A 33 -6.73 -51.65 12.14
CA MET A 33 -8.14 -51.96 12.22
C MET A 33 -8.74 -51.91 10.82
N THR A 34 -9.35 -52.99 10.50
CA THR A 34 -10.08 -53.49 9.36
C THR A 34 -11.20 -52.60 8.84
N SER A 35 -11.27 -52.53 7.49
CA SER A 35 -12.46 -52.62 6.64
C SER A 35 -13.77 -52.02 7.13
N LEU A 36 -14.24 -50.96 6.44
CA LEU A 36 -15.62 -50.88 5.96
C LEU A 36 -15.75 -49.81 4.89
N LYS A 37 -16.32 -50.22 3.78
CA LYS A 37 -16.80 -49.55 2.59
C LYS A 37 -17.15 -48.05 2.72
N SER A 38 -16.53 -47.21 1.85
CA SER A 38 -17.27 -46.21 1.10
C SER A 38 -16.37 -45.68 -0.04
N ARG A 39 -16.69 -46.11 -1.26
CA ARG A 39 -16.29 -45.48 -2.51
C ARG A 39 -17.03 -44.14 -2.59
N ALA A 40 -16.43 -43.05 -2.28
CA ALA A 40 -16.75 -41.67 -2.70
C ALA A 40 -16.04 -40.67 -1.79
N ALA A 41 -14.75 -40.47 -1.99
CA ALA A 41 -13.98 -39.29 -1.50
C ALA A 41 -12.49 -39.42 -1.91
N ALA A 42 -12.24 -39.62 -3.20
CA ALA A 42 -10.88 -39.65 -3.72
C ALA A 42 -10.62 -38.54 -4.78
N ASP A 43 -11.40 -37.44 -4.70
CA ASP A 43 -11.24 -36.29 -5.61
C ASP A 43 -11.21 -34.96 -4.87
N ALA A 44 -10.57 -34.89 -3.73
CA ALA A 44 -10.50 -33.64 -2.98
C ALA A 44 -9.16 -33.48 -2.25
N PHE A 45 -8.04 -33.58 -2.96
CA PHE A 45 -6.76 -32.99 -2.46
C PHE A 45 -5.72 -32.95 -3.59
N GLN A 46 -6.08 -32.37 -4.72
CA GLN A 46 -5.08 -31.79 -5.61
C GLN A 46 -5.04 -30.32 -5.24
N GLY A 47 -4.22 -30.00 -4.24
CA GLY A 47 -3.93 -28.62 -3.88
C GLY A 47 -3.31 -27.94 -5.10
N ASP A 48 -4.00 -26.93 -5.60
CA ASP A 48 -3.58 -26.10 -6.72
C ASP A 48 -2.23 -25.47 -6.37
N LEU A 49 -1.16 -25.94 -7.01
CA LEU A 49 0.21 -25.41 -6.83
C LEU A 49 0.33 -23.96 -7.35
N PHE A 50 -0.67 -23.49 -8.03
CA PHE A 50 -0.85 -22.10 -8.49
C PHE A 50 -2.08 -21.57 -7.77
N GLY A 51 -1.91 -21.04 -6.56
CA GLY A 51 -3.01 -20.59 -5.73
C GLY A 51 -4.10 -19.89 -6.56
N ALA A 52 -5.35 -20.31 -6.40
CA ALA A 52 -6.47 -19.70 -7.07
C ALA A 52 -6.35 -18.16 -6.96
N PRO A 53 -6.59 -17.39 -8.02
CA PRO A 53 -6.53 -15.94 -7.95
C PRO A 53 -7.42 -15.50 -6.79
N VAL A 54 -6.83 -14.79 -5.82
CA VAL A 54 -7.59 -14.25 -4.69
C VAL A 54 -8.68 -13.37 -5.28
N SER A 55 -9.90 -13.89 -5.32
CA SER A 55 -11.06 -13.14 -5.76
C SER A 55 -11.28 -12.04 -4.73
N LEU A 56 -10.92 -10.81 -5.08
CA LEU A 56 -11.27 -9.66 -4.26
C LEU A 56 -12.80 -9.61 -4.12
N PRO A 57 -13.32 -9.21 -2.95
CA PRO A 57 -14.75 -8.98 -2.80
C PRO A 57 -15.22 -7.98 -3.86
N PRO A 58 -16.50 -7.99 -4.26
CA PRO A 58 -17.04 -7.07 -5.25
C PRO A 58 -16.88 -5.63 -4.73
N MET A 59 -15.85 -4.94 -5.22
CA MET A 59 -15.53 -3.58 -4.83
C MET A 59 -16.46 -2.59 -5.56
N PRO A 60 -16.65 -1.37 -5.03
CA PRO A 60 -17.44 -0.34 -5.69
C PRO A 60 -17.00 -0.06 -7.12
N GLU A 61 -17.94 0.19 -8.02
CA GLU A 61 -17.65 0.63 -9.38
C GLU A 61 -16.73 1.85 -9.35
N GLY A 62 -15.66 1.81 -10.16
CA GLY A 62 -14.61 2.83 -10.19
C GLY A 62 -13.53 2.68 -9.11
N PHE A 63 -13.58 1.63 -8.28
CA PHE A 63 -12.49 1.22 -7.43
C PHE A 63 -11.64 0.16 -8.11
N SER A 64 -10.32 0.31 -8.06
CA SER A 64 -9.40 -0.75 -8.46
C SER A 64 -8.23 -0.85 -7.48
N TYR A 65 -7.63 -2.03 -7.41
CA TYR A 65 -6.51 -2.32 -6.53
C TYR A 65 -5.46 -3.16 -7.26
N GLN A 66 -4.21 -2.78 -7.11
CA GLN A 66 -3.07 -3.48 -7.68
C GLN A 66 -1.99 -3.65 -6.60
N GLN A 67 -1.58 -4.88 -6.36
CA GLN A 67 -0.41 -5.20 -5.54
C GLN A 67 0.89 -4.94 -6.32
N ASP A 68 1.99 -4.78 -5.60
CA ASP A 68 3.35 -4.70 -6.13
C ASP A 68 3.51 -3.68 -7.29
N LEU A 69 2.96 -2.47 -7.13
CA LEU A 69 3.19 -1.35 -8.06
C LEU A 69 4.67 -1.00 -8.15
N ILE A 70 5.38 -1.10 -7.03
CA ILE A 70 6.79 -0.79 -6.89
C ILE A 70 7.54 -1.94 -6.22
N ALA A 71 8.81 -2.08 -6.53
CA ALA A 71 9.70 -3.06 -5.92
C ALA A 71 10.11 -2.65 -4.48
N CYS A 72 10.71 -3.56 -3.75
CA CYS A 72 11.11 -3.35 -2.36
C CYS A 72 12.20 -2.28 -2.22
N ASP A 73 13.16 -2.26 -3.13
CA ASP A 73 14.23 -1.27 -3.20
C ASP A 73 13.70 0.14 -3.54
N GLU A 74 12.73 0.24 -4.45
CA GLU A 74 12.04 1.50 -4.74
C GLU A 74 11.28 2.03 -3.52
N GLU A 75 10.62 1.15 -2.76
CA GLU A 75 9.97 1.53 -1.51
C GLU A 75 10.97 2.08 -0.50
N HIS A 76 12.10 1.41 -0.30
CA HIS A 76 13.15 1.85 0.61
C HIS A 76 13.69 3.24 0.23
N GLU A 77 13.93 3.46 -1.05
CA GLU A 77 14.40 4.75 -1.57
C GLU A 77 13.36 5.86 -1.34
N LEU A 78 12.09 5.60 -1.67
CA LEU A 78 10.99 6.54 -1.42
C LEU A 78 10.85 6.89 0.06
N VAL A 79 10.87 5.88 0.94
CA VAL A 79 10.74 6.08 2.39
C VAL A 79 11.88 6.92 2.93
N ARG A 80 13.11 6.68 2.48
CA ARG A 80 14.28 7.46 2.88
C ARG A 80 14.11 8.95 2.55
N HIS A 81 13.59 9.29 1.37
CA HIS A 81 13.29 10.67 1.00
C HIS A 81 12.11 11.25 1.78
N ILE A 82 11.06 10.48 1.95
CA ILE A 82 9.84 10.88 2.67
C ILE A 82 10.15 11.24 4.13
N GLN A 83 11.00 10.48 4.81
CA GLN A 83 11.37 10.73 6.21
C GLN A 83 12.04 12.09 6.43
N GLY A 84 12.69 12.66 5.40
CA GLY A 84 13.29 14.00 5.45
C GLY A 84 12.34 15.16 5.22
N LEU A 85 11.06 14.91 4.96
CA LEU A 85 10.09 15.96 4.62
C LEU A 85 9.54 16.68 5.86
N PRO A 86 9.17 17.98 5.73
CA PRO A 86 8.65 18.80 6.83
C PRO A 86 7.16 18.49 7.11
N PHE A 87 6.88 17.34 7.68
CA PHE A 87 5.52 16.95 8.06
C PHE A 87 4.92 17.88 9.10
N LYS A 88 3.61 18.11 8.98
CA LYS A 88 2.82 18.91 9.92
C LYS A 88 1.56 18.12 10.32
N PRO A 89 1.06 18.26 11.57
CA PRO A 89 -0.24 17.71 11.93
C PRO A 89 -1.31 18.17 10.94
N PHE A 90 -2.20 17.25 10.55
CA PHE A 90 -3.32 17.63 9.70
C PHE A 90 -4.35 18.39 10.54
N ASP A 91 -4.55 19.66 10.21
CA ASP A 91 -5.58 20.49 10.83
C ASP A 91 -6.89 20.37 10.06
N PHE A 92 -7.95 20.05 10.78
CA PHE A 92 -9.31 20.04 10.26
C PHE A 92 -10.18 20.91 11.16
N HIS A 93 -10.41 22.16 10.76
CA HIS A 93 -11.23 23.16 11.49
C HIS A 93 -10.78 23.33 12.97
N GLY A 94 -9.48 23.42 13.22
CA GLY A 94 -8.91 23.59 14.54
C GLY A 94 -8.73 22.29 15.34
N HIS A 95 -9.12 21.13 14.79
CA HIS A 95 -8.86 19.83 15.38
C HIS A 95 -7.63 19.19 14.72
N LEU A 96 -6.57 19.01 15.49
CA LEU A 96 -5.37 18.33 15.04
C LEU A 96 -5.61 16.82 14.98
N ALA A 97 -5.45 16.24 13.79
CA ALA A 97 -5.48 14.80 13.63
C ALA A 97 -4.15 14.17 14.07
N ASN A 98 -4.22 12.91 14.51
CA ASN A 98 -3.01 12.15 14.90
C ASN A 98 -2.08 11.84 13.71
N ARG A 99 -2.58 11.94 12.44
CA ARG A 99 -1.74 11.80 11.26
C ARG A 99 -1.05 13.10 10.90
N GLN A 100 0.15 12.99 10.33
CA GLN A 100 0.88 14.13 9.80
C GLN A 100 0.86 14.13 8.28
N VAL A 101 0.96 15.30 7.67
CA VAL A 101 0.86 15.46 6.22
C VAL A 101 1.90 16.42 5.66
N VAL A 102 2.26 16.21 4.40
CA VAL A 102 2.97 17.18 3.57
C VAL A 102 2.39 17.12 2.16
N GLY A 103 2.16 18.28 1.54
CA GLY A 103 1.50 18.40 0.24
C GLY A 103 2.35 19.14 -0.79
N PHE A 104 2.20 18.76 -2.07
CA PHE A 104 2.94 19.29 -3.21
C PHE A 104 2.01 19.53 -4.41
N GLY A 105 2.45 20.40 -5.32
CA GLY A 105 1.74 20.76 -6.54
C GLY A 105 0.59 21.71 -6.26
N LEU A 106 -0.58 21.19 -5.91
CA LEU A 106 -1.76 21.96 -5.56
C LEU A 106 -2.20 21.64 -4.12
N ARG A 107 -2.85 22.58 -3.47
CA ARG A 107 -3.49 22.36 -2.17
C ARG A 107 -4.84 23.08 -2.12
N TYR A 108 -5.74 22.56 -1.30
CA TYR A 108 -6.99 23.26 -1.02
C TYR A 108 -6.81 24.19 0.19
N ASP A 109 -7.11 25.49 -0.05
CA ASP A 109 -7.17 26.51 0.99
C ASP A 109 -8.59 26.54 1.57
N TYR A 110 -8.73 26.14 2.84
CA TYR A 110 -10.03 26.05 3.52
C TYR A 110 -10.61 27.44 3.83
N GLU A 111 -9.78 28.44 4.08
CA GLU A 111 -10.23 29.80 4.37
C GLU A 111 -10.76 30.48 3.11
N ARG A 112 -10.01 30.39 2.02
CA ARG A 112 -10.33 30.97 0.72
C ARG A 112 -11.28 30.13 -0.11
N ARG A 113 -11.54 28.87 0.29
CA ARG A 113 -12.36 27.87 -0.42
C ARG A 113 -11.93 27.65 -1.88
N GLN A 114 -10.65 27.70 -2.16
CA GLN A 114 -10.10 27.57 -3.50
C GLN A 114 -8.84 26.67 -3.52
N VAL A 115 -8.53 26.18 -4.71
CA VAL A 115 -7.27 25.49 -4.97
C VAL A 115 -6.19 26.55 -5.19
N VAL A 116 -5.07 26.39 -4.50
CA VAL A 116 -3.90 27.27 -4.59
C VAL A 116 -2.64 26.44 -4.84
N GLU A 117 -1.59 27.08 -5.32
CA GLU A 117 -0.30 26.45 -5.49
C GLU A 117 0.31 26.03 -4.14
N ALA A 118 1.03 24.93 -4.17
CA ALA A 118 1.87 24.41 -3.12
C ALA A 118 3.30 24.25 -3.67
N PRO A 119 4.31 23.91 -2.85
CA PRO A 119 5.62 23.60 -3.38
C PRO A 119 5.56 22.57 -4.52
N PRO A 120 6.43 22.68 -5.55
CA PRO A 120 6.42 21.76 -6.68
C PRO A 120 6.58 20.31 -6.22
N ILE A 121 6.04 19.38 -7.01
CA ILE A 121 6.20 17.95 -6.74
C ILE A 121 7.69 17.60 -6.83
N PRO A 122 8.31 17.07 -5.77
CA PRO A 122 9.74 16.75 -5.76
C PRO A 122 10.11 15.70 -6.81
N ASP A 123 11.32 15.79 -7.36
CA ASP A 123 11.80 14.90 -8.42
C ASP A 123 11.77 13.42 -8.03
N PHE A 124 12.04 13.08 -6.76
CA PHE A 124 12.01 11.70 -6.30
C PHE A 124 10.61 11.05 -6.37
N LEU A 125 9.54 11.85 -6.48
CA LEU A 125 8.16 11.36 -6.67
C LEU A 125 7.76 11.21 -8.14
N LEU A 126 8.51 11.76 -9.09
CA LEU A 126 8.16 11.71 -10.51
C LEU A 126 8.13 10.28 -11.08
N PRO A 127 9.06 9.37 -10.74
CA PRO A 127 8.97 7.96 -11.16
C PRO A 127 7.70 7.26 -10.62
N LEU A 128 7.36 7.48 -9.36
CA LEU A 128 6.12 6.93 -8.76
C LEU A 128 4.88 7.48 -9.47
N ARG A 129 4.84 8.80 -9.72
CA ARG A 129 3.77 9.48 -10.45
C ARG A 129 3.58 8.88 -11.85
N ALA A 130 4.68 8.59 -12.57
CA ALA A 130 4.64 7.97 -13.88
C ALA A 130 4.05 6.53 -13.83
N LYS A 131 4.42 5.72 -12.84
CA LYS A 131 3.86 4.38 -12.64
C LYS A 131 2.35 4.43 -12.36
N VAL A 132 1.92 5.31 -11.46
CA VAL A 132 0.50 5.53 -11.16
C VAL A 132 -0.27 5.96 -12.42
N ALA A 133 0.29 6.89 -13.18
CA ALA A 133 -0.27 7.39 -14.44
C ALA A 133 -0.49 6.27 -15.46
N ALA A 134 0.50 5.38 -15.61
CA ALA A 134 0.42 4.24 -16.51
C ALA A 134 -0.72 3.28 -16.13
N VAL A 135 -0.88 2.96 -14.84
CA VAL A 135 -1.96 2.09 -14.34
C VAL A 135 -3.32 2.77 -14.50
N ALA A 136 -3.42 4.05 -14.15
CA ALA A 136 -4.65 4.82 -14.27
C ALA A 136 -5.02 5.13 -15.73
N ARG A 137 -4.11 4.98 -16.68
CA ARG A 137 -4.25 5.39 -18.09
C ARG A 137 -4.59 6.89 -18.22
N ILE A 138 -3.95 7.71 -17.40
CA ILE A 138 -4.11 9.16 -17.33
C ILE A 138 -2.71 9.77 -17.52
N PRO A 139 -2.55 10.87 -18.28
CA PRO A 139 -1.27 11.56 -18.38
C PRO A 139 -0.69 11.94 -17.03
N ALA A 140 0.60 11.69 -16.80
CA ALA A 140 1.22 11.95 -15.50
C ALA A 140 1.06 13.42 -15.03
N ALA A 141 1.05 14.37 -15.98
CA ALA A 141 0.87 15.79 -15.68
C ALA A 141 -0.47 16.12 -15.03
N GLU A 142 -1.52 15.33 -15.28
CA GLU A 142 -2.85 15.53 -14.70
C GLU A 142 -2.91 15.20 -13.20
N PHE A 143 -2.01 14.34 -12.70
CA PHE A 143 -1.82 14.16 -11.26
C PHE A 143 -1.10 15.39 -10.68
N ALA A 144 -1.85 16.48 -10.58
CA ALA A 144 -1.34 17.81 -10.22
C ALA A 144 -1.16 18.03 -8.72
N GLN A 145 -1.76 17.16 -7.89
CA GLN A 145 -1.62 17.20 -6.43
C GLN A 145 -1.03 15.90 -5.89
N VAL A 146 -0.05 16.04 -4.98
CA VAL A 146 0.44 14.95 -4.15
C VAL A 146 0.27 15.31 -2.68
N LEU A 147 -0.30 14.39 -1.90
CA LEU A 147 -0.39 14.48 -0.45
C LEU A 147 0.22 13.23 0.16
N ILE A 148 1.28 13.41 0.94
CA ILE A 148 1.89 12.32 1.70
C ILE A 148 1.34 12.37 3.11
N ASN A 149 0.83 11.23 3.60
CA ASN A 149 0.34 11.06 4.95
C ASN A 149 1.28 10.13 5.71
N GLU A 150 1.66 10.53 6.92
CA GLU A 150 2.33 9.70 7.90
C GLU A 150 1.30 9.22 8.94
N TYR A 151 1.23 7.91 9.13
CA TYR A 151 0.44 7.27 10.17
C TYR A 151 1.37 6.57 11.14
N ARG A 152 1.55 7.15 12.32
CA ARG A 152 2.19 6.48 13.46
C ARG A 152 1.21 5.51 14.10
N PRO A 153 1.66 4.50 14.88
CA PRO A 153 0.76 3.64 15.63
C PRO A 153 -0.32 4.44 16.39
N GLY A 154 -1.58 4.03 16.24
CA GLY A 154 -2.74 4.74 16.79
C GLY A 154 -3.31 5.86 15.90
N ALA A 155 -2.62 6.25 14.83
CA ALA A 155 -3.14 7.22 13.87
C ALA A 155 -4.07 6.56 12.85
N GLY A 156 -5.09 7.27 12.42
CA GLY A 156 -6.03 6.83 11.40
C GLY A 156 -6.68 8.02 10.70
N ILE A 157 -7.67 7.74 9.87
CA ILE A 157 -8.52 8.78 9.25
C ILE A 157 -9.97 8.33 9.32
N GLY A 158 -10.83 9.21 9.85
CA GLY A 158 -12.27 8.99 9.94
C GLY A 158 -12.97 8.92 8.60
N TRP A 159 -14.26 8.59 8.60
CA TRP A 159 -15.08 8.53 7.42
C TRP A 159 -15.15 9.88 6.72
N HIS A 160 -14.76 9.92 5.45
CA HIS A 160 -14.78 11.12 4.63
C HIS A 160 -14.83 10.78 3.13
N ARG A 161 -15.15 11.78 2.35
CA ARG A 161 -14.91 11.83 0.89
C ARG A 161 -13.87 12.89 0.60
N ASP A 162 -13.01 12.64 -0.37
CA ASP A 162 -12.10 13.68 -0.87
C ASP A 162 -12.88 14.91 -1.40
N LYS A 163 -12.23 16.05 -1.47
CA LYS A 163 -12.88 17.30 -1.92
C LYS A 163 -13.44 17.19 -3.34
N PRO A 164 -14.58 17.84 -3.63
CA PRO A 164 -15.28 17.68 -4.93
C PRO A 164 -14.46 18.06 -6.16
N HIS A 165 -13.49 18.94 -6.03
CA HIS A 165 -12.63 19.39 -7.14
C HIS A 165 -11.56 18.37 -7.57
N PHE A 166 -11.40 17.27 -6.87
CA PHE A 166 -10.57 16.16 -7.30
C PHE A 166 -11.42 15.14 -8.07
N GLU A 167 -10.90 14.65 -9.21
CA GLU A 167 -11.62 13.69 -10.05
C GLU A 167 -11.19 12.26 -9.77
N VAL A 168 -9.92 11.95 -9.95
CA VAL A 168 -9.34 10.63 -9.66
C VAL A 168 -8.42 10.74 -8.46
N VAL A 169 -8.52 9.77 -7.56
CA VAL A 169 -7.67 9.64 -6.37
C VAL A 169 -6.92 8.31 -6.45
N ALA A 170 -5.61 8.39 -6.44
CA ALA A 170 -4.70 7.25 -6.43
C ALA A 170 -3.92 7.23 -5.12
N GLY A 171 -3.92 6.12 -4.40
CA GLY A 171 -3.17 6.00 -3.15
C GLY A 171 -2.16 4.86 -3.19
N VAL A 172 -0.88 5.17 -3.00
CA VAL A 172 0.21 4.19 -2.87
C VAL A 172 0.53 4.01 -1.40
N SER A 173 0.50 2.75 -0.92
CA SER A 173 0.76 2.38 0.47
C SER A 173 2.22 1.97 0.67
N LEU A 174 2.83 2.37 1.79
CA LEU A 174 4.23 2.06 2.10
C LEU A 174 4.38 1.58 3.55
N LEU A 175 5.35 0.69 3.79
CA LEU A 175 5.83 0.10 5.04
C LEU A 175 4.89 -0.95 5.66
N ALA A 176 3.65 -0.61 5.96
CA ALA A 176 2.73 -1.51 6.65
C ALA A 176 1.37 -1.56 5.96
N PRO A 177 0.67 -2.70 6.01
CA PRO A 177 -0.69 -2.80 5.53
C PRO A 177 -1.66 -1.98 6.38
N CYS A 178 -2.83 -1.71 5.83
CA CYS A 178 -3.93 -1.13 6.57
C CYS A 178 -5.27 -1.60 6.05
N SER A 179 -6.23 -1.68 6.95
CA SER A 179 -7.62 -1.91 6.58
C SER A 179 -8.21 -0.63 5.96
N PHE A 180 -8.51 -0.67 4.66
CA PHE A 180 -9.15 0.42 3.94
C PHE A 180 -10.63 0.12 3.81
N ARG A 181 -11.46 0.93 4.46
CA ARG A 181 -12.90 0.72 4.57
C ARG A 181 -13.64 1.71 3.70
N LEU A 182 -14.65 1.22 3.01
CA LEU A 182 -15.55 1.98 2.15
C LEU A 182 -16.98 1.84 2.67
N ARG A 183 -17.77 2.90 2.56
CA ARG A 183 -19.21 2.85 2.83
C ARG A 183 -19.97 3.83 1.97
N ARG A 184 -21.20 3.46 1.63
CA ARG A 184 -22.16 4.31 0.93
C ARG A 184 -23.53 4.18 1.58
N LYS A 185 -24.23 5.30 1.74
CA LYS A 185 -25.60 5.28 2.25
C LYS A 185 -26.54 4.71 1.18
N ASN A 186 -27.35 3.74 1.59
CA ASN A 186 -28.34 3.08 0.73
C ASN A 186 -29.68 3.04 1.48
N GLY A 187 -30.53 4.05 1.23
CA GLY A 187 -31.75 4.26 2.00
C GLY A 187 -31.49 4.44 3.49
N ALA A 188 -32.04 3.56 4.31
CA ALA A 188 -31.82 3.52 5.76
C ALA A 188 -30.59 2.70 6.17
N ALA A 189 -29.97 1.95 5.24
CA ALA A 189 -28.81 1.07 5.48
C ALA A 189 -27.52 1.70 4.95
N TRP A 190 -26.42 0.96 5.15
CA TRP A 190 -25.10 1.26 4.62
C TRP A 190 -24.55 0.05 3.86
N ASP A 191 -24.23 0.25 2.59
CA ASP A 191 -23.31 -0.65 1.89
C ASP A 191 -21.92 -0.47 2.48
N ARG A 192 -21.20 -1.56 2.70
CA ARG A 192 -19.84 -1.52 3.28
C ARG A 192 -18.96 -2.53 2.59
N GLU A 193 -17.73 -2.08 2.27
CA GLU A 193 -16.67 -2.91 1.76
C GLU A 193 -15.39 -2.64 2.54
N THR A 194 -14.52 -3.62 2.59
CA THR A 194 -13.22 -3.50 3.26
C THR A 194 -12.18 -4.28 2.47
N ILE A 195 -11.03 -3.67 2.25
CA ILE A 195 -9.88 -4.32 1.63
C ILE A 195 -8.64 -4.07 2.49
N GLU A 196 -7.80 -5.08 2.60
CA GLU A 196 -6.44 -4.91 3.14
C GLU A 196 -5.55 -4.31 2.05
N VAL A 197 -5.04 -3.11 2.30
CA VAL A 197 -4.15 -2.40 1.40
C VAL A 197 -2.71 -2.68 1.84
N GLU A 198 -2.04 -3.55 1.08
CA GLU A 198 -0.68 -4.00 1.35
C GLU A 198 0.37 -2.91 1.06
N PRO A 199 1.57 -2.97 1.65
CA PRO A 199 2.69 -2.13 1.24
C PRO A 199 2.99 -2.31 -0.25
N ARG A 200 3.52 -1.27 -0.90
CA ARG A 200 3.85 -1.22 -2.33
C ARG A 200 2.68 -1.37 -3.28
N SER A 201 1.45 -1.38 -2.76
CA SER A 201 0.22 -1.45 -3.55
C SER A 201 -0.32 -0.09 -3.93
N LEU A 202 -1.19 -0.09 -4.94
CA LEU A 202 -1.95 1.05 -5.44
C LEU A 202 -3.44 0.76 -5.34
N TYR A 203 -4.22 1.69 -4.82
CA TYR A 203 -5.65 1.76 -5.08
C TYR A 203 -6.00 3.00 -5.90
N LEU A 204 -7.00 2.87 -6.76
CA LEU A 204 -7.59 3.98 -7.52
C LEU A 204 -9.06 4.12 -7.14
N MET A 205 -9.52 5.35 -7.02
CA MET A 205 -10.92 5.71 -6.87
C MET A 205 -11.30 6.73 -7.94
N ALA A 206 -12.29 6.38 -8.76
CA ALA A 206 -12.89 7.21 -9.80
C ALA A 206 -14.41 6.99 -9.82
N GLY A 207 -15.16 7.80 -10.57
CA GLY A 207 -16.60 7.60 -10.76
C GLY A 207 -17.37 7.40 -9.44
N PRO A 208 -18.25 6.39 -9.33
CA PRO A 208 -19.05 6.12 -8.13
C PRO A 208 -18.22 5.94 -6.88
N ALA A 209 -17.12 5.13 -6.92
CA ALA A 209 -16.24 4.91 -5.77
C ALA A 209 -15.69 6.22 -5.19
N ARG A 210 -15.41 7.20 -6.06
CA ARG A 210 -14.89 8.50 -5.68
C ARG A 210 -16.00 9.46 -5.22
N ASN A 211 -17.15 9.45 -5.88
CA ASN A 211 -18.17 10.48 -5.73
C ASN A 211 -19.26 10.12 -4.69
N GLU A 212 -19.54 8.83 -4.50
CA GLU A 212 -20.64 8.36 -3.66
C GLU A 212 -20.17 7.73 -2.37
N TRP A 213 -19.00 7.05 -2.39
CA TRP A 213 -18.50 6.31 -1.24
C TRP A 213 -17.62 7.19 -0.34
N GLU A 214 -17.83 7.05 0.96
CA GLU A 214 -16.91 7.51 1.97
C GLU A 214 -15.87 6.43 2.23
N HIS A 215 -14.66 6.84 2.60
CA HIS A 215 -13.61 5.91 3.00
C HIS A 215 -12.97 6.29 4.33
N SER A 216 -12.34 5.32 4.98
CA SER A 216 -11.68 5.50 6.27
C SER A 216 -10.57 4.46 6.46
N ILE A 217 -9.60 4.80 7.30
CA ILE A 217 -8.58 3.89 7.80
C ILE A 217 -8.66 3.93 9.33
N PRO A 218 -8.97 2.80 10.02
CA PRO A 218 -8.93 2.75 11.47
C PRO A 218 -7.52 3.04 11.99
N PRO A 219 -7.34 3.28 13.29
CA PRO A 219 -6.02 3.41 13.90
C PRO A 219 -5.10 2.27 13.47
N VAL A 220 -3.94 2.60 12.88
CA VAL A 220 -2.97 1.61 12.42
C VAL A 220 -2.13 1.09 13.59
N GLU A 221 -1.70 -0.16 13.51
CA GLU A 221 -0.86 -0.78 14.54
C GLU A 221 0.64 -0.50 14.33
N ARG A 222 1.04 -0.32 13.08
CA ARG A 222 2.43 -0.11 12.67
C ARG A 222 2.59 1.18 11.89
N HIS A 223 3.81 1.73 11.90
CA HIS A 223 4.15 2.94 11.15
C HIS A 223 3.92 2.72 9.65
N ARG A 224 3.24 3.64 9.01
CA ARG A 224 2.82 3.58 7.62
C ARG A 224 2.89 4.95 6.97
N TYR A 225 3.29 4.99 5.70
CA TYR A 225 3.06 6.15 4.83
C TYR A 225 2.02 5.83 3.75
N SER A 226 1.39 6.88 3.24
CA SER A 226 0.55 6.83 2.05
C SER A 226 0.87 8.02 1.17
N VAL A 227 1.21 7.76 -0.09
CA VAL A 227 1.38 8.80 -1.12
C VAL A 227 0.10 8.85 -1.94
N THR A 228 -0.68 9.90 -1.77
CA THR A 228 -1.95 10.09 -2.49
C THR A 228 -1.76 11.10 -3.61
N LEU A 229 -2.05 10.69 -4.85
CA LEU A 229 -1.98 11.51 -6.05
C LEU A 229 -3.41 11.80 -6.54
N ARG A 230 -3.68 13.03 -6.98
CA ARG A 230 -5.02 13.43 -7.39
C ARG A 230 -4.99 14.22 -8.69
N THR A 231 -5.95 13.94 -9.56
CA THR A 231 -6.25 14.78 -10.71
C THR A 231 -7.28 15.83 -10.34
N MET A 232 -7.29 16.92 -11.08
CA MET A 232 -8.30 17.98 -10.91
C MET A 232 -9.50 17.68 -11.80
N ARG A 233 -10.70 17.98 -11.29
CA ARG A 233 -11.92 17.98 -12.11
C ARG A 233 -11.89 19.16 -13.06
N THR A 234 -12.10 18.91 -14.35
CA THR A 234 -12.35 19.98 -15.32
C THR A 234 -13.76 20.56 -15.03
N LEU A 235 -13.84 21.84 -14.79
CA LEU A 235 -15.09 22.57 -14.59
C LEU A 235 -15.77 22.83 -15.94
#